data_42f6c22cc8bce4eedb8a758c59b3af5a
#
_entry.id   42f6c22cc8bce4eedb8a758c59b3af5a
#
_cell.length_a   1.000
_cell.length_b   1.000
_cell.length_c   1.000
_cell.angle_alpha   90.00
_cell.angle_beta   90.00
_cell.angle_gamma   90.00
#
_symmetry.space_group_name_H-M   'P 1'
#
loop_
_entity.id
_entity.type
_entity.pdbx_description
1 polymer ?
#
loop_
_entity_poly.entity_id
_entity_poly.type
_entity_poly.pdbx_seq_one_letter_code
_entity_poly.pdbx_strand_id
1 'polypeptide(L)'
;MARRDLSGGAAIAADPIEAAIVRGIAATIGCDIHPVNNLRILDTLRTDFAATPDQVSAWIARWITAGFDAIEPQIACHGDGYAFGATPTLADCYLVPQVYAAERFAVDLSRYPCLATAAANAATLQAFAAAHPDMQPDRDPL
;
A
#
# COMPACT_ATOMS: atom_id res chain seq x y z
N MET A 1 -4.48 -21.75 -27.21
CA MET A 1 -4.44 -21.00 -25.95
C MET A 1 -3.18 -20.12 -25.97
N ALA A 2 -3.32 -18.84 -26.38
CA ALA A 2 -2.19 -17.94 -26.56
C ALA A 2 -1.63 -17.56 -25.18
N ARG A 3 -0.34 -17.82 -24.92
CA ARG A 3 0.37 -17.26 -23.77
C ARG A 3 0.35 -15.74 -23.94
N ARG A 4 -0.31 -15.01 -23.03
CA ARG A 4 -0.14 -13.58 -22.90
C ARG A 4 1.33 -13.33 -22.59
N ASP A 5 1.98 -12.58 -23.47
CA ASP A 5 3.34 -12.09 -23.29
C ASP A 5 3.33 -11.12 -22.11
N LEU A 6 3.86 -11.53 -20.98
CA LEU A 6 4.01 -10.70 -19.77
C LEU A 6 5.33 -9.90 -19.79
N SER A 7 5.86 -9.62 -20.98
CA SER A 7 7.07 -8.82 -21.18
C SER A 7 6.89 -7.31 -20.95
N GLY A 8 5.82 -6.89 -20.25
CA GLY A 8 5.72 -5.53 -19.69
C GLY A 8 6.59 -5.43 -18.44
N GLY A 9 7.58 -4.57 -18.47
CA GLY A 9 8.61 -4.21 -17.50
C GLY A 9 8.68 -5.02 -16.21
N ALA A 10 9.87 -5.49 -15.85
CA ALA A 10 10.06 -6.30 -14.66
C ALA A 10 9.50 -5.54 -13.44
N ALA A 11 8.52 -6.12 -12.74
CA ALA A 11 7.93 -5.56 -11.51
C ALA A 11 8.98 -5.37 -10.37
N ILE A 12 10.20 -5.84 -10.60
CA ILE A 12 11.35 -5.70 -9.72
C ILE A 12 12.54 -5.24 -10.58
N ALA A 13 13.28 -4.23 -10.11
CA ALA A 13 14.46 -3.74 -10.76
C ALA A 13 15.49 -4.85 -11.04
N ALA A 14 16.24 -4.73 -12.13
CA ALA A 14 17.28 -5.71 -12.50
C ALA A 14 18.52 -5.60 -11.61
N ASP A 15 18.86 -4.40 -11.12
CA ASP A 15 19.94 -4.18 -10.18
C ASP A 15 19.58 -4.74 -8.79
N PRO A 16 20.47 -5.52 -8.14
CA PRO A 16 20.16 -6.14 -6.85
C PRO A 16 19.90 -5.15 -5.71
N ILE A 17 20.54 -3.98 -5.72
CA ILE A 17 20.36 -2.94 -4.70
C ILE A 17 19.00 -2.28 -4.89
N GLU A 18 18.67 -1.89 -6.12
CA GLU A 18 17.36 -1.34 -6.46
C GLU A 18 16.24 -2.34 -6.16
N ALA A 19 16.45 -3.61 -6.51
CA ALA A 19 15.52 -4.68 -6.19
C ALA A 19 15.32 -4.86 -4.67
N ALA A 20 16.37 -4.65 -3.86
CA ALA A 20 16.28 -4.70 -2.41
C ALA A 20 15.45 -3.53 -1.87
N ILE A 21 15.61 -2.32 -2.43
CA ILE A 21 14.81 -1.14 -2.04
C ILE A 21 13.32 -1.37 -2.36
N VAL A 22 13.01 -1.80 -3.59
CA VAL A 22 11.62 -2.11 -4.01
C VAL A 22 10.98 -3.15 -3.08
N ARG A 23 11.70 -4.23 -2.76
CA ARG A 23 11.22 -5.26 -1.82
C ARG A 23 11.12 -4.73 -0.40
N GLY A 24 12.00 -3.84 0.02
CA GLY A 24 11.98 -3.20 1.34
C GLY A 24 10.70 -2.38 1.56
N ILE A 25 10.36 -1.53 0.59
CA ILE A 25 9.10 -0.76 0.61
C ILE A 25 7.89 -1.70 0.66
N ALA A 26 7.84 -2.70 -0.24
CA ALA A 26 6.77 -3.68 -0.28
C ALA A 26 6.66 -4.49 1.03
N ALA A 27 7.79 -4.87 1.63
CA ALA A 27 7.84 -5.63 2.87
C ALA A 27 7.39 -4.81 4.08
N THR A 28 7.77 -3.53 4.16
CA THR A 28 7.27 -2.63 5.22
C THR A 28 5.75 -2.59 5.22
N ILE A 29 5.12 -2.50 4.05
CA ILE A 29 3.67 -2.52 3.95
C ILE A 29 3.11 -3.92 4.27
N GLY A 30 3.64 -4.95 3.61
CA GLY A 30 3.11 -6.31 3.67
C GLY A 30 3.41 -7.06 4.96
N CYS A 31 4.45 -6.68 5.71
CA CYS A 31 4.87 -7.38 6.93
C CYS A 31 4.65 -6.57 8.21
N ASP A 32 4.66 -5.23 8.15
CA ASP A 32 4.56 -4.39 9.36
C ASP A 32 3.23 -3.63 9.44
N ILE A 33 2.68 -3.13 8.31
CA ILE A 33 1.42 -2.37 8.35
C ILE A 33 0.22 -3.31 8.23
N HIS A 34 0.14 -4.05 7.11
CA HIS A 34 -1.05 -4.84 6.78
C HIS A 34 -1.37 -5.94 7.79
N PRO A 35 -0.42 -6.75 8.30
CA PRO A 35 -0.73 -7.86 9.19
C PRO A 35 -1.32 -7.42 10.53
N VAL A 36 -0.85 -6.30 11.08
CA VAL A 36 -1.33 -5.80 12.38
C VAL A 36 -2.67 -5.08 12.27
N ASN A 37 -3.10 -4.72 11.06
CA ASN A 37 -4.39 -4.12 10.76
C ASN A 37 -5.37 -5.11 10.08
N ASN A 38 -5.02 -6.40 10.01
CA ASN A 38 -5.88 -7.44 9.49
C ASN A 38 -7.13 -7.63 10.37
N LEU A 39 -8.25 -7.98 9.77
CA LEU A 39 -9.54 -8.15 10.46
C LEU A 39 -9.44 -9.03 11.70
N ARG A 40 -8.70 -10.15 11.65
CA ARG A 40 -8.50 -11.04 12.80
C ARG A 40 -7.88 -10.33 14.01
N ILE A 41 -6.97 -9.39 13.78
CA ILE A 41 -6.34 -8.60 14.86
C ILE A 41 -7.32 -7.58 15.40
N LEU A 42 -8.02 -6.87 14.51
CA LEU A 42 -9.01 -5.88 14.90
C LEU A 42 -10.18 -6.52 15.66
N ASP A 43 -10.59 -7.73 15.28
CA ASP A 43 -11.62 -8.48 15.99
C ASP A 43 -11.13 -8.93 17.37
N THR A 44 -9.89 -9.42 17.49
CA THR A 44 -9.28 -9.73 18.79
C THR A 44 -9.25 -8.51 19.71
N LEU A 45 -8.88 -7.32 19.18
CA LEU A 45 -8.90 -6.09 19.98
C LEU A 45 -10.30 -5.78 20.52
N ARG A 46 -11.34 -5.99 19.71
CA ARG A 46 -12.74 -5.73 20.10
C ARG A 46 -13.26 -6.78 21.08
N THR A 47 -12.98 -8.06 20.81
CA THR A 47 -13.58 -9.18 21.58
C THR A 47 -12.81 -9.49 22.86
N ASP A 48 -11.49 -9.64 22.78
CA ASP A 48 -10.67 -10.13 23.87
C ASP A 48 -10.16 -8.99 24.78
N PHE A 49 -9.95 -7.81 24.19
CA PHE A 49 -9.47 -6.61 24.91
C PHE A 49 -10.55 -5.54 25.12
N ALA A 50 -11.78 -5.77 24.63
CA ALA A 50 -12.90 -4.83 24.74
C ALA A 50 -12.56 -3.42 24.24
N ALA A 51 -11.72 -3.31 23.20
CA ALA A 51 -11.32 -2.04 22.64
C ALA A 51 -12.51 -1.30 22.03
N THR A 52 -12.63 -0.02 22.37
CA THR A 52 -13.67 0.86 21.77
C THR A 52 -13.38 1.12 20.29
N PRO A 53 -14.38 1.57 19.50
CA PRO A 53 -14.16 1.96 18.10
C PRO A 53 -13.02 2.99 17.95
N ASP A 54 -12.93 3.97 18.83
CA ASP A 54 -11.87 5.00 18.81
C ASP A 54 -10.49 4.39 19.08
N GLN A 55 -10.39 3.43 19.99
CA GLN A 55 -9.14 2.73 20.25
C GLN A 55 -8.70 1.88 19.07
N VAL A 56 -9.64 1.23 18.38
CA VAL A 56 -9.35 0.47 17.15
C VAL A 56 -8.91 1.42 16.03
N SER A 57 -9.57 2.56 15.86
CA SER A 57 -9.16 3.57 14.87
C SER A 57 -7.77 4.13 15.18
N ALA A 58 -7.47 4.42 16.44
CA ALA A 58 -6.15 4.87 16.87
C ALA A 58 -5.06 3.81 16.66
N TRP A 59 -5.39 2.52 16.86
CA TRP A 59 -4.49 1.41 16.52
C TRP A 59 -4.14 1.39 15.05
N ILE A 60 -5.17 1.44 14.17
CA ILE A 60 -4.98 1.43 12.72
C ILE A 60 -4.12 2.61 12.27
N ALA A 61 -4.47 3.82 12.71
CA ALA A 61 -3.74 5.03 12.37
C ALA A 61 -2.27 4.97 12.82
N ARG A 62 -2.01 4.46 14.02
CA ARG A 62 -0.64 4.30 14.56
C ARG A 62 0.24 3.48 13.64
N TRP A 63 -0.21 2.29 13.21
CA TRP A 63 0.63 1.39 12.43
C TRP A 63 0.78 1.83 10.98
N ILE A 64 -0.27 2.42 10.40
CA ILE A 64 -0.18 3.03 9.07
C ILE A 64 0.83 4.18 9.10
N THR A 65 0.71 5.11 10.06
CA THR A 65 1.61 6.25 10.21
C THR A 65 3.07 5.80 10.41
N ALA A 66 3.31 4.84 11.32
CA ALA A 66 4.66 4.34 11.56
C ALA A 66 5.31 3.75 10.30
N GLY A 67 4.56 2.98 9.52
CA GLY A 67 5.05 2.44 8.26
C GLY A 67 5.25 3.52 7.19
N PHE A 68 4.34 4.48 7.08
CA PHE A 68 4.45 5.59 6.14
C PHE A 68 5.62 6.53 6.49
N ASP A 69 5.88 6.79 7.77
CA ASP A 69 7.07 7.52 8.23
C ASP A 69 8.38 6.83 7.78
N ALA A 70 8.38 5.50 7.66
CA ALA A 70 9.54 4.75 7.22
C ALA A 70 9.71 4.72 5.68
N ILE A 71 8.62 4.70 4.91
CA ILE A 71 8.70 4.58 3.44
C ILE A 71 8.69 5.92 2.70
N GLU A 72 8.10 6.98 3.26
CA GLU A 72 8.07 8.32 2.62
C GLU A 72 9.47 8.81 2.23
N PRO A 73 10.49 8.80 3.12
CA PRO A 73 11.83 9.23 2.73
C PRO A 73 12.48 8.32 1.68
N GLN A 74 12.13 7.04 1.62
CA GLN A 74 12.63 6.14 0.60
C GLN A 74 12.01 6.48 -0.76
N ILE A 75 10.70 6.74 -0.82
CA ILE A 75 10.01 7.16 -2.03
C ILE A 75 10.51 8.55 -2.47
N ALA A 76 10.71 9.48 -1.55
CA ALA A 76 11.28 10.80 -1.85
C ALA A 76 12.70 10.72 -2.45
N CYS A 77 13.49 9.72 -2.03
CA CYS A 77 14.86 9.52 -2.51
C CYS A 77 14.92 8.78 -3.86
N HIS A 78 14.06 7.80 -4.06
CA HIS A 78 14.18 6.82 -5.14
C HIS A 78 13.03 6.86 -6.15
N GLY A 79 11.92 7.53 -5.83
CA GLY A 79 10.76 7.66 -6.70
C GLY A 79 10.97 8.71 -7.79
N ASP A 80 10.39 8.46 -8.95
CA ASP A 80 10.25 9.40 -10.07
C ASP A 80 8.86 9.21 -10.67
N GLY A 81 7.85 9.60 -9.91
CA GLY A 81 6.43 9.42 -10.26
C GLY A 81 5.79 8.13 -9.73
N TYR A 82 6.57 7.12 -9.33
CA TYR A 82 6.12 5.89 -8.67
C TYR A 82 6.91 5.66 -7.38
N ALA A 83 6.57 4.64 -6.63
CA ALA A 83 7.25 4.32 -5.37
C ALA A 83 8.75 4.09 -5.55
N PHE A 84 9.17 3.63 -6.73
CA PHE A 84 10.56 3.53 -7.15
C PHE A 84 10.69 3.81 -8.65
N GLY A 85 11.49 4.80 -9.04
CA GLY A 85 11.75 5.15 -10.43
C GLY A 85 10.52 5.68 -11.17
N ALA A 86 10.60 5.65 -12.52
CA ALA A 86 9.63 6.25 -13.43
C ALA A 86 8.58 5.26 -13.99
N THR A 87 8.56 4.03 -13.47
CA THR A 87 7.60 2.98 -13.89
C THR A 87 7.09 2.22 -12.68
N PRO A 88 5.85 1.67 -12.72
CA PRO A 88 5.29 0.94 -11.59
C PRO A 88 6.10 -0.32 -11.29
N THR A 89 6.29 -0.57 -10.01
CA THR A 89 7.03 -1.71 -9.49
C THR A 89 6.18 -2.54 -8.52
N LEU A 90 6.77 -3.58 -7.94
CA LEU A 90 6.15 -4.34 -6.85
C LEU A 90 5.78 -3.43 -5.66
N ALA A 91 6.58 -2.39 -5.38
CA ALA A 91 6.29 -1.45 -4.30
C ALA A 91 4.94 -0.75 -4.50
N ASP A 92 4.61 -0.36 -5.74
CA ASP A 92 3.32 0.28 -6.05
C ASP A 92 2.14 -0.67 -5.88
N CYS A 93 2.32 -1.97 -6.16
CA CYS A 93 1.29 -2.98 -5.95
C CYS A 93 0.90 -3.11 -4.47
N TYR A 94 1.82 -2.85 -3.54
CA TYR A 94 1.55 -2.80 -2.10
C TYR A 94 1.09 -1.41 -1.65
N LEU A 95 1.65 -0.35 -2.23
CA LEU A 95 1.39 1.02 -1.84
C LEU A 95 -0.07 1.44 -2.13
N VAL A 96 -0.55 1.20 -3.35
CA VAL A 96 -1.90 1.64 -3.77
C VAL A 96 -3.00 1.11 -2.84
N PRO A 97 -3.11 -0.19 -2.55
CA PRO A 97 -4.13 -0.67 -1.63
C PRO A 97 -3.91 -0.21 -0.19
N GLN A 98 -2.67 0.07 0.22
CA GLN A 98 -2.39 0.58 1.55
C GLN A 98 -2.79 2.06 1.69
N VAL A 99 -2.61 2.88 0.65
CA VAL A 99 -3.12 4.27 0.62
C VAL A 99 -4.64 4.28 0.65
N TYR A 100 -5.30 3.44 -0.16
CA TYR A 100 -6.76 3.27 -0.10
C TYR A 100 -7.24 2.89 1.31
N ALA A 101 -6.54 1.98 1.99
CA ALA A 101 -6.87 1.64 3.38
C ALA A 101 -6.67 2.83 4.33
N ALA A 102 -5.62 3.63 4.16
CA ALA A 102 -5.36 4.81 4.96
C ALA A 102 -6.49 5.86 4.81
N GLU A 103 -6.93 6.11 3.57
CA GLU A 103 -8.07 7.01 3.28
C GLU A 103 -9.37 6.50 3.89
N ARG A 104 -9.67 5.21 3.75
CA ARG A 104 -10.86 4.57 4.34
C ARG A 104 -10.91 4.72 5.86
N PHE A 105 -9.77 4.71 6.53
CA PHE A 105 -9.66 4.90 7.97
C PHE A 105 -9.37 6.35 8.39
N ALA A 106 -9.49 7.31 7.47
CA ALA A 106 -9.28 8.74 7.69
C ALA A 106 -7.90 9.08 8.31
N VAL A 107 -6.86 8.36 7.92
CA VAL A 107 -5.48 8.67 8.29
C VAL A 107 -5.02 9.89 7.49
N ASP A 108 -4.46 10.88 8.17
CA ASP A 108 -3.95 12.10 7.53
C ASP A 108 -2.72 11.81 6.64
N LEU A 109 -2.89 12.00 5.35
CA LEU A 109 -1.86 11.80 4.33
C LEU A 109 -1.08 13.08 4.00
N SER A 110 -1.40 14.22 4.58
CA SER A 110 -0.76 15.51 4.29
C SER A 110 0.76 15.52 4.54
N ARG A 111 1.23 14.64 5.42
CA ARG A 111 2.65 14.45 5.75
C ARG A 111 3.41 13.56 4.75
N TYR A 112 2.73 12.96 3.78
CA TYR A 112 3.26 11.92 2.89
C TYR A 112 3.05 12.27 1.40
N PRO A 113 3.56 13.43 0.92
CA PRO A 113 3.28 13.90 -0.43
C PRO A 113 3.89 13.01 -1.53
N CYS A 114 5.08 12.43 -1.31
CA CYS A 114 5.71 11.57 -2.30
C CYS A 114 4.96 10.25 -2.45
N LEU A 115 4.62 9.63 -1.34
CA LEU A 115 3.83 8.41 -1.25
C LEU A 115 2.44 8.60 -1.89
N ALA A 116 1.74 9.68 -1.54
CA ALA A 116 0.42 10.00 -2.08
C ALA A 116 0.48 10.23 -3.60
N THR A 117 1.50 10.95 -4.09
CA THR A 117 1.71 11.19 -5.53
C THR A 117 1.98 9.88 -6.27
N ALA A 118 2.86 9.02 -5.75
CA ALA A 118 3.16 7.72 -6.36
C ALA A 118 1.91 6.84 -6.45
N ALA A 119 1.14 6.75 -5.38
CA ALA A 119 -0.11 5.98 -5.36
C ALA A 119 -1.15 6.55 -6.34
N ALA A 120 -1.31 7.87 -6.40
CA ALA A 120 -2.23 8.52 -7.33
C ALA A 120 -1.85 8.24 -8.80
N ASN A 121 -0.57 8.35 -9.15
CA ASN A 121 -0.08 8.05 -10.49
C ASN A 121 -0.32 6.57 -10.85
N ALA A 122 0.00 5.64 -9.95
CA ALA A 122 -0.21 4.22 -10.18
C ALA A 122 -1.70 3.88 -10.35
N ALA A 123 -2.59 4.50 -9.58
CA ALA A 123 -4.04 4.30 -9.66
C ALA A 123 -4.64 4.69 -11.03
N THR A 124 -3.98 5.56 -11.81
CA THR A 124 -4.41 5.91 -13.18
C THR A 124 -4.22 4.79 -14.18
N LEU A 125 -3.38 3.81 -13.87
CA LEU A 125 -3.09 2.69 -14.77
C LEU A 125 -4.26 1.72 -14.80
N GLN A 126 -4.60 1.24 -16.01
CA GLN A 126 -5.73 0.32 -16.22
C GLN A 126 -5.69 -0.92 -15.31
N ALA A 127 -4.49 -1.46 -15.06
CA ALA A 127 -4.33 -2.66 -14.23
C ALA A 127 -4.73 -2.39 -12.77
N PHE A 128 -4.34 -1.23 -12.20
CA PHE A 128 -4.72 -0.83 -10.85
C PHE A 128 -6.19 -0.44 -10.76
N ALA A 129 -6.70 0.30 -11.74
CA ALA A 129 -8.12 0.66 -11.80
C ALA A 129 -9.02 -0.60 -11.87
N ALA A 130 -8.63 -1.60 -12.65
CA ALA A 130 -9.36 -2.86 -12.75
C ALA A 130 -9.27 -3.72 -11.47
N ALA A 131 -8.17 -3.57 -10.69
CA ALA A 131 -7.97 -4.29 -9.43
C ALA A 131 -8.58 -3.57 -8.21
N HIS A 132 -9.12 -2.35 -8.40
CA HIS A 132 -9.71 -1.58 -7.31
C HIS A 132 -10.83 -2.37 -6.62
N PRO A 133 -10.95 -2.36 -5.27
CA PRO A 133 -11.97 -3.11 -4.55
C PRO A 133 -13.39 -2.82 -5.02
N ASP A 134 -13.73 -1.57 -5.31
CA ASP A 134 -15.07 -1.18 -5.76
C ASP A 134 -15.44 -1.71 -7.16
N MET A 135 -14.46 -2.20 -7.91
CA MET A 135 -14.66 -2.80 -9.23
C MET A 135 -14.82 -4.32 -9.18
N GLN A 136 -14.71 -4.94 -7.98
CA GLN A 136 -14.81 -6.38 -7.82
C GLN A 136 -16.29 -6.82 -7.68
N PRO A 137 -16.64 -8.05 -8.15
CA PRO A 137 -18.03 -8.56 -8.10
C PRO A 137 -18.54 -8.78 -6.67
N ASP A 138 -17.63 -9.00 -5.72
CA ASP A 138 -17.89 -9.29 -4.31
C ASP A 138 -17.70 -8.06 -3.40
N ARG A 139 -17.68 -6.86 -4.00
CA ARG A 139 -17.60 -5.61 -3.23
C ARG A 139 -18.74 -5.53 -2.22
N ASP A 140 -18.40 -5.16 -0.98
CA ASP A 140 -19.40 -4.81 0.01
C ASP A 140 -20.19 -3.60 -0.48
N PRO A 141 -21.55 -3.65 -0.53
CA PRO A 141 -22.33 -2.45 -0.74
C PRO A 141 -22.11 -1.53 0.47
N LEU A 142 -21.54 -0.35 0.23
CA LEU A 142 -21.42 0.72 1.22
C LEU A 142 -22.81 1.22 1.63
#